data_19d6b63b9a5004142c581bcf8b101573
#
_entry.id   19d6b63b9a5004142c581bcf8b101573
#
_cell.length_a   1.000
_cell.length_b   1.000
_cell.length_c   1.000
_cell.angle_alpha   90.00
_cell.angle_beta   90.00
_cell.angle_gamma   90.00
#
_symmetry.space_group_name_H-M   'P 1'
#
loop_
_entity.id
_entity.type
_entity.pdbx_description
1 polymer ?
#
loop_
_entity_poly.entity_id
_entity_poly.type
_entity_poly.pdbx_seq_one_letter_code
_entity_poly.pdbx_strand_id
1 'polypeptide(L)'
;MLEELQLRNYAQNTIRHYVRTVEDFARRFNCSPDRSGPRHVREYQAELFRKGKSPGTVRRHLAALRFFYVKTLRRAWSLADTPYPKKTHRLPTVLSREEVAQLIHAARTPSERILLITLYATGARNAELTHLKVSDIYSQRMVVHIRGGKGRKDRDVMLSPKLLTALRTHWRCYHRKASTWLFPSNYRKERPINTKTVWYACRKCAQRAGIPKRVHPHTLRHCFATHLYEAGTDLRAIQVLLGHEDLKDTLIYVHLAIQRLNATASPLDLLALDDKPPGEK
;
A
#
# COMPACT_ATOMS: atom_id res chain seq x y z
N MET A 1 7.68 22.17 -17.30
CA MET A 1 7.58 21.08 -16.28
C MET A 1 6.43 20.13 -16.54
N LEU A 2 5.18 20.62 -16.72
CA LEU A 2 4.02 19.76 -16.98
C LEU A 2 4.25 18.88 -18.22
N GLU A 3 4.61 19.45 -19.32
CA GLU A 3 4.94 18.78 -20.58
C GLU A 3 6.05 17.74 -20.41
N GLU A 4 7.16 18.09 -19.75
CA GLU A 4 8.25 17.15 -19.47
C GLU A 4 7.81 15.94 -18.63
N LEU A 5 6.87 16.11 -17.69
CA LEU A 5 6.29 15.03 -16.91
C LEU A 5 5.38 14.15 -17.76
N GLN A 6 4.61 14.75 -18.69
CA GLN A 6 3.72 14.05 -19.61
C GLN A 6 4.52 13.25 -20.64
N LEU A 7 5.53 13.85 -21.27
CA LEU A 7 6.41 13.16 -22.22
C LEU A 7 7.12 11.95 -21.61
N ARG A 8 7.44 12.02 -20.32
CA ARG A 8 8.04 10.90 -19.55
C ARG A 8 7.00 9.93 -18.98
N ASN A 9 5.72 10.07 -19.38
CA ASN A 9 4.62 9.19 -18.97
C ASN A 9 4.46 9.02 -17.44
N TYR A 10 4.68 10.10 -16.68
CA TYR A 10 4.44 10.07 -15.24
C TYR A 10 2.96 9.90 -14.93
N ALA A 11 2.66 9.17 -13.85
CA ALA A 11 1.29 9.00 -13.39
C ALA A 11 0.66 10.35 -12.99
N GLN A 12 -0.63 10.56 -13.29
CA GLN A 12 -1.35 11.81 -13.05
C GLN A 12 -1.25 12.32 -11.59
N ASN A 13 -1.23 11.41 -10.62
CA ASN A 13 -1.04 11.77 -9.21
C ASN A 13 0.38 12.30 -8.92
N THR A 14 1.39 11.78 -9.61
CA THR A 14 2.77 12.26 -9.50
C THR A 14 2.89 13.62 -10.14
N ILE A 15 2.29 13.80 -11.32
CA ILE A 15 2.25 15.11 -12.04
C ILE A 15 1.64 16.18 -11.14
N ARG A 16 0.42 15.91 -10.62
CA ARG A 16 -0.27 16.85 -9.70
C ARG A 16 0.56 17.17 -8.45
N HIS A 17 1.19 16.17 -7.86
CA HIS A 17 2.02 16.39 -6.68
C HIS A 17 3.25 17.24 -7.01
N TYR A 18 3.92 16.99 -8.14
CA TYR A 18 5.11 17.71 -8.53
C TYR A 18 4.80 19.17 -8.84
N VAL A 19 3.77 19.43 -9.66
CA VAL A 19 3.33 20.80 -10.01
C VAL A 19 2.96 21.55 -8.74
N ARG A 20 2.09 20.96 -7.90
CA ARG A 20 1.67 21.61 -6.64
C ARG A 20 2.85 21.89 -5.69
N THR A 21 3.84 21.02 -5.64
CA THR A 21 5.02 21.24 -4.80
C THR A 21 5.81 22.47 -5.27
N VAL A 22 5.97 22.65 -6.58
CA VAL A 22 6.66 23.82 -7.13
C VAL A 22 5.83 25.11 -6.93
N GLU A 23 4.50 25.03 -7.07
CA GLU A 23 3.60 26.13 -6.76
C GLU A 23 3.67 26.54 -5.28
N ASP A 24 3.63 25.57 -4.36
CA ASP A 24 3.74 25.83 -2.92
C ASP A 24 5.10 26.44 -2.56
N PHE A 25 6.17 25.99 -3.23
CA PHE A 25 7.51 26.55 -3.08
C PHE A 25 7.57 28.01 -3.59
N ALA A 26 7.06 28.30 -4.79
CA ALA A 26 7.01 29.65 -5.35
C ALA A 26 6.21 30.61 -4.46
N ARG A 27 5.04 30.17 -4.01
CA ARG A 27 4.16 30.93 -3.10
C ARG A 27 4.85 31.25 -1.77
N ARG A 28 5.64 30.32 -1.24
CA ARG A 28 6.35 30.51 0.04
C ARG A 28 7.36 31.64 -0.02
N PHE A 29 8.06 31.78 -1.13
CA PHE A 29 9.09 32.82 -1.29
C PHE A 29 8.61 34.06 -2.06
N ASN A 30 7.34 34.07 -2.45
CA ASN A 30 6.73 35.13 -3.26
C ASN A 30 7.61 35.52 -4.47
N CYS A 31 8.24 34.54 -5.09
CA CYS A 31 9.08 34.73 -6.27
C CYS A 31 8.93 33.57 -7.25
N SER A 32 9.27 33.86 -8.51
CA SER A 32 9.31 32.79 -9.51
C SER A 32 10.34 31.72 -9.13
N PRO A 33 9.98 30.40 -9.19
CA PRO A 33 10.85 29.34 -8.71
C PRO A 33 12.17 29.22 -9.52
N ASP A 34 12.23 29.77 -10.74
CA ASP A 34 13.45 29.84 -11.54
C ASP A 34 14.48 30.83 -10.97
N ARG A 35 14.02 31.85 -10.23
CA ARG A 35 14.88 32.85 -9.55
C ARG A 35 15.36 32.36 -8.17
N SER A 36 14.82 31.24 -7.68
CA SER A 36 15.21 30.66 -6.42
C SER A 36 16.44 29.77 -6.58
N GLY A 37 17.27 29.66 -5.52
CA GLY A 37 18.50 28.88 -5.51
C GLY A 37 18.54 27.84 -4.36
N PRO A 38 19.71 27.18 -4.14
CA PRO A 38 19.88 26.15 -3.11
C PRO A 38 19.52 26.59 -1.69
N ARG A 39 19.78 27.86 -1.35
CA ARG A 39 19.40 28.43 -0.04
C ARG A 39 17.90 28.38 0.21
N HIS A 40 17.08 28.74 -0.78
CA HIS A 40 15.61 28.67 -0.69
C HIS A 40 15.12 27.23 -0.53
N VAL A 41 15.76 26.28 -1.22
CA VAL A 41 15.40 24.85 -1.10
C VAL A 41 15.70 24.32 0.29
N ARG A 42 16.85 24.68 0.88
CA ARG A 42 17.19 24.32 2.27
C ARG A 42 16.22 24.91 3.29
N GLU A 43 15.88 26.19 3.12
CA GLU A 43 14.91 26.87 3.98
C GLU A 43 13.52 26.22 3.89
N TYR A 44 13.07 25.91 2.68
CA TYR A 44 11.81 25.17 2.46
C TYR A 44 11.83 23.79 3.11
N GLN A 45 12.95 23.06 3.00
CA GLN A 45 13.13 21.77 3.65
C GLN A 45 13.03 21.89 5.18
N ALA A 46 13.71 22.88 5.76
CA ALA A 46 13.67 23.15 7.20
C ALA A 46 12.24 23.50 7.66
N GLU A 47 11.52 24.28 6.87
CA GLU A 47 10.11 24.62 7.17
C GLU A 47 9.20 23.41 7.11
N LEU A 48 9.36 22.50 6.15
CA LEU A 48 8.59 21.28 6.10
C LEU A 48 8.78 20.44 7.36
N PHE A 49 9.99 20.37 7.90
CA PHE A 49 10.27 19.70 9.17
C PHE A 49 9.63 20.43 10.36
N ARG A 50 9.74 21.76 10.42
CA ARG A 50 9.07 22.57 11.47
C ARG A 50 7.55 22.39 11.45
N LYS A 51 6.95 22.19 10.27
CA LYS A 51 5.53 21.84 10.08
C LYS A 51 5.22 20.36 10.40
N GLY A 52 6.14 19.59 10.96
CA GLY A 52 5.93 18.19 11.35
C GLY A 52 5.77 17.23 10.17
N LYS A 53 6.22 17.58 8.97
CA LYS A 53 6.15 16.67 7.82
C LYS A 53 7.12 15.51 7.99
N SER A 54 6.66 14.29 7.66
CA SER A 54 7.52 13.10 7.74
C SER A 54 8.71 13.18 6.77
N PRO A 55 9.85 12.52 7.09
CA PRO A 55 11.01 12.45 6.19
C PRO A 55 10.65 11.96 4.78
N GLY A 56 9.73 11.02 4.66
CA GLY A 56 9.24 10.53 3.37
C GLY A 56 8.46 11.59 2.57
N THR A 57 7.72 12.46 3.25
CA THR A 57 7.04 13.60 2.62
C THR A 57 8.05 14.64 2.15
N VAL A 58 9.01 15.01 3.00
CA VAL A 58 10.07 15.95 2.64
C VAL A 58 10.86 15.44 1.42
N ARG A 59 11.24 14.16 1.40
CA ARG A 59 11.91 13.54 0.24
C ARG A 59 11.12 13.69 -1.06
N ARG A 60 9.79 13.54 -1.01
CA ARG A 60 8.91 13.70 -2.19
C ARG A 60 8.90 15.15 -2.69
N HIS A 61 8.85 16.13 -1.79
CA HIS A 61 8.95 17.53 -2.14
C HIS A 61 10.32 17.86 -2.79
N LEU A 62 11.41 17.40 -2.20
CA LEU A 62 12.75 17.57 -2.77
C LEU A 62 12.89 16.91 -4.15
N ALA A 63 12.29 15.72 -4.35
CA ALA A 63 12.29 15.05 -5.65
C ALA A 63 11.55 15.88 -6.73
N ALA A 64 10.45 16.53 -6.37
CA ALA A 64 9.71 17.40 -7.27
C ALA A 64 10.53 18.65 -7.64
N LEU A 65 11.17 19.31 -6.65
CA LEU A 65 12.04 20.46 -6.89
C LEU A 65 13.27 20.07 -7.72
N ARG A 66 13.91 18.93 -7.39
CA ARG A 66 15.02 18.40 -8.20
C ARG A 66 14.62 18.18 -9.65
N PHE A 67 13.45 17.58 -9.88
CA PHE A 67 12.92 17.40 -11.24
C PHE A 67 12.76 18.74 -11.95
N PHE A 68 12.21 19.74 -11.28
CA PHE A 68 12.02 21.07 -11.83
C PHE A 68 13.36 21.72 -12.21
N TYR A 69 14.32 21.77 -11.29
CA TYR A 69 15.61 22.41 -11.58
C TYR A 69 16.44 21.65 -12.62
N VAL A 70 16.54 20.33 -12.50
CA VAL A 70 17.42 19.52 -13.37
C VAL A 70 16.80 19.24 -14.72
N LYS A 71 15.50 18.89 -14.76
CA LYS A 71 14.86 18.45 -16.02
C LYS A 71 14.15 19.55 -16.75
N THR A 72 13.54 20.51 -16.02
CA THR A 72 12.82 21.63 -16.65
C THR A 72 13.75 22.82 -16.93
N LEU A 73 14.53 23.24 -15.93
CA LEU A 73 15.42 24.41 -16.07
C LEU A 73 16.83 24.04 -16.54
N ARG A 74 17.16 22.73 -16.59
CA ARG A 74 18.49 22.21 -16.98
C ARG A 74 19.64 22.78 -16.15
N ARG A 75 19.39 23.11 -14.87
CA ARG A 75 20.37 23.63 -13.93
C ARG A 75 21.01 22.48 -13.14
N ALA A 76 22.28 22.69 -12.73
CA ALA A 76 22.94 21.77 -11.82
C ALA A 76 22.23 21.69 -10.46
N TRP A 77 22.15 20.49 -9.89
CA TRP A 77 21.60 20.23 -8.56
C TRP A 77 22.66 19.59 -7.69
N SER A 78 23.15 20.32 -6.70
CA SER A 78 24.13 19.80 -5.76
C SER A 78 23.44 19.05 -4.61
N LEU A 79 23.86 17.81 -4.36
CA LEU A 79 23.42 17.03 -3.19
C LEU A 79 23.99 17.59 -1.89
N ALA A 80 25.20 18.20 -1.94
CA ALA A 80 25.81 18.85 -0.80
C ALA A 80 24.99 20.04 -0.30
N ASP A 81 24.35 20.76 -1.26
CA ASP A 81 23.51 21.90 -0.94
C ASP A 81 22.11 21.50 -0.42
N THR A 82 21.66 20.28 -0.71
CA THR A 82 20.31 19.84 -0.33
C THR A 82 20.34 18.36 0.09
N PRO A 83 20.75 18.07 1.33
CA PRO A 83 20.81 16.70 1.80
C PRO A 83 19.42 16.07 1.90
N TYR A 84 19.27 14.86 1.33
CA TYR A 84 18.04 14.11 1.47
C TYR A 84 17.92 13.52 2.89
N PRO A 85 16.76 13.62 3.55
CA PRO A 85 16.53 13.00 4.84
C PRO A 85 16.80 11.50 4.80
N LYS A 86 17.38 10.91 5.85
CA LYS A 86 17.54 9.46 5.97
C LYS A 86 16.17 8.76 5.86
N LYS A 87 16.14 7.62 5.17
CA LYS A 87 14.93 6.77 5.15
C LYS A 87 14.78 6.12 6.53
N THR A 88 13.63 6.30 7.14
CA THR A 88 13.25 5.53 8.33
C THR A 88 12.45 4.32 7.87
N HIS A 89 12.98 3.12 8.08
CA HIS A 89 12.26 1.87 7.83
C HIS A 89 11.51 1.49 9.10
N ARG A 90 10.19 1.66 9.09
CA ARG A 90 9.32 1.12 10.13
C ARG A 90 8.64 -0.11 9.57
N LEU A 91 8.62 -1.18 10.33
CA LEU A 91 7.85 -2.36 9.96
C LEU A 91 6.37 -1.99 9.88
N PRO A 92 5.65 -2.44 8.85
CA PRO A 92 4.23 -2.20 8.74
C PRO A 92 3.47 -2.93 9.85
N THR A 93 2.33 -2.37 10.21
CA THR A 93 1.39 -3.00 11.14
C THR A 93 0.74 -4.21 10.47
N VAL A 94 0.80 -5.35 11.14
CA VAL A 94 0.08 -6.57 10.77
C VAL A 94 -0.92 -6.91 11.89
N LEU A 95 -2.10 -7.35 11.51
CA LEU A 95 -3.12 -7.88 12.40
C LEU A 95 -2.96 -9.41 12.46
N SER A 96 -3.28 -10.02 13.60
CA SER A 96 -3.41 -11.47 13.67
C SER A 96 -4.63 -11.95 12.87
N ARG A 97 -4.75 -13.26 12.64
CA ARG A 97 -5.90 -13.86 11.95
C ARG A 97 -7.21 -13.60 12.71
N GLU A 98 -7.15 -13.63 14.03
CA GLU A 98 -8.25 -13.35 14.95
C GLU A 98 -8.66 -11.87 14.87
N GLU A 99 -7.68 -10.94 14.88
CA GLU A 99 -7.94 -9.50 14.72
C GLU A 99 -8.57 -9.19 13.34
N VAL A 100 -8.13 -9.89 12.26
CA VAL A 100 -8.76 -9.74 10.93
C VAL A 100 -10.20 -10.26 10.96
N ALA A 101 -10.47 -11.37 11.61
CA ALA A 101 -11.82 -11.89 11.76
C ALA A 101 -12.71 -10.93 12.56
N GLN A 102 -12.23 -10.39 13.68
CA GLN A 102 -12.92 -9.38 14.48
C GLN A 102 -13.20 -8.10 13.65
N LEU A 103 -12.22 -7.64 12.87
CA LEU A 103 -12.38 -6.49 11.97
C LEU A 103 -13.52 -6.69 10.98
N ILE A 104 -13.60 -7.88 10.35
CA ILE A 104 -14.65 -8.23 9.38
C ILE A 104 -16.01 -8.38 10.06
N HIS A 105 -16.07 -8.95 11.27
CA HIS A 105 -17.30 -9.09 12.03
C HIS A 105 -17.83 -7.74 12.54
N ALA A 106 -16.98 -6.77 12.80
CA ALA A 106 -17.36 -5.42 13.22
C ALA A 106 -17.98 -4.57 12.09
N ALA A 107 -18.04 -5.09 10.85
CA ALA A 107 -18.70 -4.40 9.74
C ALA A 107 -20.23 -4.39 9.97
N ARG A 108 -20.82 -3.18 9.94
CA ARG A 108 -22.26 -2.97 10.16
C ARG A 108 -23.08 -3.06 8.87
N THR A 109 -22.45 -2.86 7.72
CA THR A 109 -23.12 -2.92 6.42
C THR A 109 -22.54 -4.03 5.56
N PRO A 110 -23.36 -4.66 4.67
CA PRO A 110 -22.86 -5.63 3.70
C PRO A 110 -21.72 -5.06 2.83
N SER A 111 -21.78 -3.76 2.50
CA SER A 111 -20.76 -3.08 1.72
C SER A 111 -19.44 -2.97 2.49
N GLU A 112 -19.44 -2.57 3.77
CA GLU A 112 -18.23 -2.57 4.59
C GLU A 112 -17.61 -3.97 4.65
N ARG A 113 -18.43 -4.98 4.92
CA ARG A 113 -18.00 -6.37 5.08
C ARG A 113 -17.33 -6.91 3.82
N ILE A 114 -17.96 -6.74 2.65
CA ILE A 114 -17.42 -7.28 1.40
C ILE A 114 -16.14 -6.56 0.96
N LEU A 115 -16.00 -5.26 1.22
CA LEU A 115 -14.77 -4.52 0.95
C LEU A 115 -13.60 -5.06 1.78
N LEU A 116 -13.80 -5.30 3.08
CA LEU A 116 -12.77 -5.87 3.96
C LEU A 116 -12.37 -7.29 3.56
N ILE A 117 -13.37 -8.15 3.27
CA ILE A 117 -13.15 -9.52 2.81
C ILE A 117 -12.34 -9.52 1.52
N THR A 118 -12.71 -8.69 0.53
CA THR A 118 -12.03 -8.66 -0.77
C THR A 118 -10.60 -8.13 -0.64
N LEU A 119 -10.37 -7.07 0.17
CA LEU A 119 -9.02 -6.56 0.45
C LEU A 119 -8.12 -7.64 1.03
N TYR A 120 -8.62 -8.36 2.04
CA TYR A 120 -7.85 -9.38 2.73
C TYR A 120 -7.63 -10.63 1.87
N ALA A 121 -8.64 -11.05 1.12
CA ALA A 121 -8.56 -12.27 0.30
C ALA A 121 -7.72 -12.12 -0.97
N THR A 122 -7.56 -10.89 -1.49
CA THR A 122 -6.83 -10.65 -2.75
C THR A 122 -5.51 -9.91 -2.58
N GLY A 123 -5.30 -9.28 -1.42
CA GLY A 123 -4.16 -8.39 -1.21
C GLY A 123 -4.13 -7.19 -2.18
N ALA A 124 -5.24 -6.85 -2.81
CA ALA A 124 -5.33 -5.75 -3.77
C ALA A 124 -4.97 -4.40 -3.12
N ARG A 125 -4.36 -3.50 -3.93
CA ARG A 125 -4.20 -2.10 -3.51
C ARG A 125 -5.56 -1.42 -3.47
N ASN A 126 -5.71 -0.40 -2.61
CA ASN A 126 -6.98 0.31 -2.48
C ASN A 126 -7.54 0.81 -3.83
N ALA A 127 -6.70 1.38 -4.69
CA ALA A 127 -7.12 1.81 -6.02
C ALA A 127 -7.51 0.63 -6.93
N GLU A 128 -6.82 -0.50 -6.85
CA GLU A 128 -7.13 -1.72 -7.61
C GLU A 128 -8.49 -2.27 -7.18
N LEU A 129 -8.73 -2.40 -5.87
CA LEU A 129 -10.02 -2.84 -5.35
C LEU A 129 -11.18 -1.99 -5.88
N THR A 130 -11.03 -0.65 -5.80
CA THR A 130 -12.13 0.24 -6.23
C THR A 130 -12.42 0.17 -7.72
N HIS A 131 -11.45 -0.21 -8.54
CA HIS A 131 -11.58 -0.34 -9.99
C HIS A 131 -11.81 -1.78 -10.48
N LEU A 132 -12.09 -2.73 -9.57
CA LEU A 132 -12.51 -4.08 -9.97
C LEU A 132 -13.84 -4.02 -10.70
N LYS A 133 -13.93 -4.75 -11.82
CA LYS A 133 -15.14 -4.94 -12.60
C LYS A 133 -15.74 -6.29 -12.28
N VAL A 134 -17.04 -6.43 -12.55
CA VAL A 134 -17.72 -7.74 -12.43
C VAL A 134 -17.07 -8.77 -13.35
N SER A 135 -16.69 -8.34 -14.56
CA SER A 135 -15.99 -9.17 -15.55
C SER A 135 -14.59 -9.61 -15.15
N ASP A 136 -14.02 -9.06 -14.08
CA ASP A 136 -12.71 -9.46 -13.58
C ASP A 136 -12.78 -10.68 -12.64
N ILE A 137 -13.98 -11.16 -12.32
CA ILE A 137 -14.21 -12.33 -11.47
C ILE A 137 -14.42 -13.56 -12.37
N TYR A 138 -13.37 -14.35 -12.54
CA TYR A 138 -13.40 -15.57 -13.35
C TYR A 138 -13.75 -16.79 -12.47
N SER A 139 -15.04 -17.00 -12.22
CA SER A 139 -15.48 -18.06 -11.29
C SER A 139 -15.17 -19.48 -11.77
N GLN A 140 -15.07 -19.72 -13.08
CA GLN A 140 -14.69 -21.04 -13.63
C GLN A 140 -13.22 -21.36 -13.38
N ARG A 141 -12.33 -20.35 -13.47
CA ARG A 141 -10.89 -20.49 -13.25
C ARG A 141 -10.48 -20.23 -11.81
N MET A 142 -11.41 -19.80 -10.97
CA MET A 142 -11.18 -19.42 -9.57
C MET A 142 -10.08 -18.37 -9.41
N VAL A 143 -10.12 -17.32 -10.26
CA VAL A 143 -9.18 -16.20 -10.21
C VAL A 143 -9.90 -14.85 -10.25
N VAL A 144 -9.27 -13.84 -9.65
CA VAL A 144 -9.64 -12.42 -9.77
C VAL A 144 -8.54 -11.75 -10.59
N HIS A 145 -8.92 -11.15 -11.70
CA HIS A 145 -8.01 -10.41 -12.56
C HIS A 145 -7.88 -8.96 -12.07
N ILE A 146 -6.66 -8.56 -11.68
CA ILE A 146 -6.37 -7.21 -11.20
C ILE A 146 -5.65 -6.44 -12.29
N ARG A 147 -6.34 -5.45 -12.86
CA ARG A 147 -5.85 -4.63 -13.98
C ARG A 147 -5.02 -3.46 -13.50
N GLY A 148 -4.01 -3.10 -14.31
CA GLY A 148 -3.30 -1.82 -14.20
C GLY A 148 -2.64 -1.57 -12.86
N GLY A 149 -2.04 -2.59 -12.24
CA GLY A 149 -1.22 -2.46 -11.04
C GLY A 149 -0.10 -1.42 -11.19
N LYS A 150 0.73 -1.24 -10.17
CA LYS A 150 1.94 -0.40 -10.26
C LYS A 150 2.76 -0.86 -11.48
N GLY A 151 3.15 0.08 -12.35
CA GLY A 151 3.85 -0.25 -13.61
C GLY A 151 2.91 -0.71 -14.75
N ARG A 152 1.57 -0.59 -14.61
CA ARG A 152 0.55 -1.01 -15.62
C ARG A 152 0.57 -2.50 -15.95
N LYS A 153 1.09 -3.36 -15.07
CA LYS A 153 1.07 -4.81 -15.24
C LYS A 153 -0.17 -5.39 -14.58
N ASP A 154 -0.89 -6.21 -15.32
CA ASP A 154 -2.01 -6.98 -14.83
C ASP A 154 -1.52 -8.21 -14.09
N ARG A 155 -2.34 -8.75 -13.20
CA ARG A 155 -2.06 -10.01 -12.52
C ARG A 155 -3.34 -10.72 -12.11
N ASP A 156 -3.26 -12.03 -12.01
CA ASP A 156 -4.30 -12.87 -11.46
C ASP A 156 -3.98 -13.22 -10.01
N VAL A 157 -5.01 -13.17 -9.14
CA VAL A 157 -4.93 -13.61 -7.75
C VAL A 157 -6.00 -14.67 -7.49
N MET A 158 -5.79 -15.52 -6.48
CA MET A 158 -6.73 -16.57 -6.14
C MET A 158 -8.11 -16.02 -5.76
N LEU A 159 -9.16 -16.64 -6.27
CA LEU A 159 -10.56 -16.46 -5.87
C LEU A 159 -10.96 -17.63 -4.96
N SER A 160 -10.87 -17.46 -3.65
CA SER A 160 -11.28 -18.52 -2.74
C SER A 160 -12.79 -18.78 -2.82
N PRO A 161 -13.28 -20.02 -2.58
CA PRO A 161 -14.72 -20.33 -2.53
C PRO A 161 -15.49 -19.43 -1.56
N LYS A 162 -14.89 -19.10 -0.42
CA LYS A 162 -15.46 -18.16 0.56
C LYS A 162 -15.62 -16.75 0.00
N LEU A 163 -14.62 -16.24 -0.74
CA LEU A 163 -14.71 -14.93 -1.39
C LEU A 163 -15.78 -14.94 -2.48
N LEU A 164 -15.83 -15.97 -3.33
CA LEU A 164 -16.82 -16.09 -4.40
C LEU A 164 -18.24 -16.09 -3.83
N THR A 165 -18.50 -16.86 -2.78
CA THR A 165 -19.79 -16.88 -2.10
C THR A 165 -20.17 -15.52 -1.54
N ALA A 166 -19.23 -14.84 -0.85
CA ALA A 166 -19.46 -13.50 -0.30
C ALA A 166 -19.77 -12.47 -1.40
N LEU A 167 -19.05 -12.51 -2.53
CA LEU A 167 -19.28 -11.65 -3.67
C LEU A 167 -20.64 -11.92 -4.32
N ARG A 168 -21.03 -13.19 -4.50
CA ARG A 168 -22.36 -13.57 -5.03
C ARG A 168 -23.50 -13.10 -4.13
N THR A 169 -23.37 -13.28 -2.81
CA THR A 169 -24.35 -12.81 -1.83
C THR A 169 -24.48 -11.29 -1.90
N HIS A 170 -23.35 -10.57 -1.88
CA HIS A 170 -23.35 -9.12 -2.02
C HIS A 170 -24.03 -8.67 -3.33
N TRP A 171 -23.70 -9.31 -4.45
CA TRP A 171 -24.26 -9.00 -5.75
C TRP A 171 -25.78 -9.23 -5.82
N ARG A 172 -26.29 -10.30 -5.21
CA ARG A 172 -27.73 -10.61 -5.15
C ARG A 172 -28.49 -9.56 -4.36
N CYS A 173 -27.94 -9.11 -3.23
CA CYS A 173 -28.56 -8.10 -2.37
C CYS A 173 -28.41 -6.68 -2.92
N TYR A 174 -27.55 -6.49 -3.91
CA TYR A 174 -27.29 -5.17 -4.46
C TYR A 174 -28.26 -4.89 -5.60
N HIS A 175 -29.26 -4.02 -5.36
CA HIS A 175 -30.31 -3.69 -6.33
C HIS A 175 -29.82 -2.93 -7.59
N ARG A 176 -28.52 -2.69 -7.73
CA ARG A 176 -27.92 -1.87 -8.79
C ARG A 176 -27.12 -2.70 -9.79
N LYS A 177 -27.76 -3.73 -10.36
CA LYS A 177 -27.13 -4.73 -11.25
C LYS A 177 -26.56 -4.19 -12.58
N ALA A 178 -26.87 -2.95 -12.94
CA ALA A 178 -26.43 -2.35 -14.21
C ALA A 178 -25.02 -1.72 -14.17
N SER A 179 -24.23 -1.94 -13.12
CA SER A 179 -22.89 -1.38 -13.03
C SER A 179 -21.84 -2.31 -13.61
N THR A 180 -20.90 -1.73 -14.35
CA THR A 180 -19.67 -2.42 -14.78
C THR A 180 -18.75 -2.71 -13.60
N TRP A 181 -18.81 -1.86 -12.55
CA TRP A 181 -17.93 -1.94 -11.39
C TRP A 181 -18.44 -2.95 -10.37
N LEU A 182 -17.54 -3.76 -9.81
CA LEU A 182 -17.86 -4.67 -8.72
C LEU A 182 -18.32 -3.90 -7.47
N PHE A 183 -17.72 -2.74 -7.24
CA PHE A 183 -18.04 -1.82 -6.15
C PHE A 183 -18.38 -0.43 -6.71
N PRO A 184 -19.62 -0.20 -7.16
CA PRO A 184 -20.02 1.08 -7.69
C PRO A 184 -20.20 2.14 -6.60
N SER A 185 -20.10 3.41 -6.98
CA SER A 185 -20.38 4.54 -6.09
C SER A 185 -21.86 4.58 -5.70
N ASN A 186 -22.14 4.94 -4.46
CA ASN A 186 -23.51 5.13 -3.98
C ASN A 186 -24.24 6.30 -4.66
N TYR A 187 -23.49 7.31 -5.13
CA TYR A 187 -24.05 8.53 -5.72
C TYR A 187 -24.10 8.48 -7.25
N ARG A 188 -23.12 7.86 -7.90
CA ARG A 188 -22.99 7.79 -9.36
C ARG A 188 -22.64 6.36 -9.77
N LYS A 189 -23.61 5.63 -10.30
CA LYS A 189 -23.49 4.19 -10.63
C LYS A 189 -22.41 3.89 -11.69
N GLU A 190 -22.16 4.84 -12.59
CA GLU A 190 -21.17 4.73 -13.67
C GLU A 190 -19.74 4.89 -13.16
N ARG A 191 -19.57 5.31 -11.91
CA ARG A 191 -18.26 5.49 -11.30
C ARG A 191 -17.98 4.45 -10.23
N PRO A 192 -16.72 4.06 -10.06
CA PRO A 192 -16.32 3.17 -8.98
C PRO A 192 -16.45 3.87 -7.62
N ILE A 193 -16.51 3.08 -6.56
CA ILE A 193 -16.47 3.57 -5.18
C ILE A 193 -15.17 4.36 -4.94
N ASN A 194 -15.25 5.41 -4.10
CA ASN A 194 -14.08 6.22 -3.79
C ASN A 194 -13.13 5.49 -2.85
N THR A 195 -11.82 5.61 -3.09
CA THR A 195 -10.77 5.06 -2.23
C THR A 195 -10.86 5.55 -0.78
N LYS A 196 -11.38 6.77 -0.54
CA LYS A 196 -11.63 7.26 0.81
C LYS A 196 -12.72 6.46 1.53
N THR A 197 -13.76 6.02 0.82
CA THR A 197 -14.84 5.20 1.42
C THR A 197 -14.28 3.88 1.93
N VAL A 198 -13.42 3.21 1.15
CA VAL A 198 -12.73 1.99 1.57
C VAL A 198 -11.83 2.23 2.78
N TRP A 199 -11.11 3.34 2.76
CA TRP A 199 -10.25 3.73 3.88
C TRP A 199 -11.04 3.97 5.17
N TYR A 200 -12.20 4.67 5.07
CA TYR A 200 -13.09 4.89 6.21
C TYR A 200 -13.73 3.60 6.72
N ALA A 201 -14.10 2.66 5.82
CA ALA A 201 -14.59 1.35 6.21
C ALA A 201 -13.58 0.61 7.09
N CYS A 202 -12.30 0.53 6.67
CA CYS A 202 -11.23 -0.08 7.46
C CYS A 202 -11.11 0.58 8.85
N ARG A 203 -11.09 1.92 8.91
CA ARG A 203 -10.94 2.66 10.17
C ARG A 203 -12.11 2.47 11.12
N LYS A 204 -13.33 2.62 10.61
CA LYS A 204 -14.55 2.48 11.43
C LYS A 204 -14.70 1.05 11.96
N CYS A 205 -14.43 0.04 11.14
CA CYS A 205 -14.49 -1.35 11.59
C CYS A 205 -13.42 -1.66 12.63
N ALA A 206 -12.19 -1.15 12.47
CA ALA A 206 -11.13 -1.31 13.47
C ALA A 206 -11.50 -0.68 14.82
N GLN A 207 -12.07 0.54 14.79
CA GLN A 207 -12.54 1.21 15.99
C GLN A 207 -13.66 0.43 16.70
N ARG A 208 -14.64 -0.09 15.94
CA ARG A 208 -15.74 -0.90 16.49
C ARG A 208 -15.26 -2.25 17.04
N ALA A 209 -14.22 -2.84 16.42
CA ALA A 209 -13.60 -4.07 16.88
C ALA A 209 -12.67 -3.88 18.09
N GLY A 210 -12.46 -2.64 18.58
CA GLY A 210 -11.54 -2.37 19.67
C GLY A 210 -10.07 -2.57 19.31
N ILE A 211 -9.70 -2.60 18.01
CA ILE A 211 -8.34 -2.83 17.57
C ILE A 211 -7.53 -1.52 17.73
N PRO A 212 -6.52 -1.47 18.64
CA PRO A 212 -5.78 -0.23 18.92
C PRO A 212 -4.81 0.15 17.79
N LYS A 213 -4.54 -0.76 16.86
CA LYS A 213 -3.65 -0.57 15.72
C LYS A 213 -4.31 0.33 14.66
N ARG A 214 -3.49 1.11 13.94
CA ARG A 214 -3.99 1.90 12.79
C ARG A 214 -4.25 1.00 11.59
N VAL A 215 -5.52 0.69 11.34
CA VAL A 215 -5.94 -0.16 10.22
C VAL A 215 -6.34 0.70 9.02
N HIS A 216 -5.83 0.34 7.85
CA HIS A 216 -6.15 0.93 6.55
C HIS A 216 -6.01 -0.15 5.44
N PRO A 217 -6.41 0.11 4.19
CA PRO A 217 -6.37 -0.92 3.15
C PRO A 217 -5.02 -1.60 2.96
N HIS A 218 -3.91 -0.86 3.08
CA HIS A 218 -2.58 -1.47 3.00
C HIS A 218 -2.25 -2.39 4.19
N THR A 219 -2.85 -2.15 5.37
CA THR A 219 -2.71 -3.06 6.51
C THR A 219 -3.24 -4.44 6.16
N LEU A 220 -4.44 -4.54 5.54
CA LEU A 220 -5.01 -5.82 5.12
C LEU A 220 -4.19 -6.50 4.02
N ARG A 221 -3.59 -5.72 3.12
CA ARG A 221 -2.64 -6.26 2.13
C ARG A 221 -1.37 -6.81 2.80
N HIS A 222 -0.85 -6.15 3.83
CA HIS A 222 0.28 -6.68 4.61
C HIS A 222 -0.12 -7.95 5.36
N CYS A 223 -1.32 -7.99 5.96
CA CYS A 223 -1.84 -9.21 6.59
C CYS A 223 -1.96 -10.36 5.58
N PHE A 224 -2.53 -10.12 4.39
CA PHE A 224 -2.61 -11.13 3.33
C PHE A 224 -1.24 -11.74 3.03
N ALA A 225 -0.24 -10.91 2.78
CA ALA A 225 1.09 -11.38 2.43
C ALA A 225 1.80 -12.11 3.58
N THR A 226 1.72 -11.56 4.80
CA THR A 226 2.32 -12.16 5.99
C THR A 226 1.68 -13.50 6.30
N HIS A 227 0.33 -13.59 6.30
CA HIS A 227 -0.38 -14.83 6.58
C HIS A 227 -0.18 -15.92 5.50
N LEU A 228 0.00 -15.52 4.23
CA LEU A 228 0.40 -16.48 3.18
C LEU A 228 1.82 -17.02 3.43
N TYR A 229 2.75 -16.15 3.78
CA TYR A 229 4.11 -16.55 4.08
C TYR A 229 4.17 -17.46 5.32
N GLU A 230 3.42 -17.13 6.37
CA GLU A 230 3.26 -17.98 7.56
C GLU A 230 2.62 -19.34 7.26
N ALA A 231 1.71 -19.38 6.28
CA ALA A 231 1.09 -20.62 5.80
C ALA A 231 2.01 -21.46 4.88
N GLY A 232 3.25 -21.02 4.66
CA GLY A 232 4.22 -21.78 3.87
C GLY A 232 4.32 -21.37 2.40
N THR A 233 3.55 -20.38 1.94
CA THR A 233 3.63 -19.92 0.54
C THR A 233 5.02 -19.33 0.24
N ASP A 234 5.58 -19.71 -0.90
CA ASP A 234 6.85 -19.21 -1.35
C ASP A 234 6.85 -17.69 -1.58
N LEU A 235 7.97 -17.04 -1.29
CA LEU A 235 8.10 -15.59 -1.37
C LEU A 235 7.97 -15.05 -2.81
N ARG A 236 8.39 -15.81 -3.81
CA ARG A 236 8.21 -15.46 -5.23
C ARG A 236 6.74 -15.51 -5.63
N ALA A 237 6.00 -16.53 -5.18
CA ALA A 237 4.56 -16.60 -5.40
C ALA A 237 3.85 -15.38 -4.77
N ILE A 238 4.22 -14.99 -3.55
CA ILE A 238 3.70 -13.79 -2.88
C ILE A 238 4.07 -12.52 -3.67
N GLN A 239 5.28 -12.42 -4.19
CA GLN A 239 5.70 -11.30 -5.04
C GLN A 239 4.78 -11.15 -6.27
N VAL A 240 4.50 -12.25 -6.96
CA VAL A 240 3.62 -12.29 -8.15
C VAL A 240 2.19 -11.88 -7.76
N LEU A 241 1.62 -12.49 -6.72
CA LEU A 241 0.27 -12.21 -6.21
C LEU A 241 0.10 -10.73 -5.83
N LEU A 242 1.13 -10.12 -5.24
CA LEU A 242 1.11 -8.70 -4.88
C LEU A 242 1.41 -7.78 -6.07
N GLY A 243 2.01 -8.27 -7.14
CA GLY A 243 2.49 -7.45 -8.25
C GLY A 243 3.57 -6.47 -7.80
N HIS A 244 4.59 -6.97 -7.07
CA HIS A 244 5.77 -6.21 -6.72
C HIS A 244 6.81 -6.34 -7.83
N GLU A 245 7.34 -5.23 -8.32
CA GLU A 245 8.40 -5.21 -9.33
C GLU A 245 9.72 -5.71 -8.76
N ASP A 246 10.05 -5.29 -7.52
CA ASP A 246 11.27 -5.67 -6.82
C ASP A 246 10.93 -6.65 -5.68
N LEU A 247 11.69 -7.73 -5.58
CA LEU A 247 11.59 -8.70 -4.48
C LEU A 247 11.83 -8.02 -3.12
N LYS A 248 12.65 -6.96 -3.09
CA LYS A 248 12.89 -6.17 -1.87
C LYS A 248 11.61 -5.66 -1.20
N ASP A 249 10.58 -5.32 -2.00
CA ASP A 249 9.29 -4.91 -1.49
C ASP A 249 8.54 -6.05 -0.79
N THR A 250 8.91 -7.32 -1.10
CA THR A 250 8.29 -8.53 -0.53
C THR A 250 9.10 -9.08 0.65
N LEU A 251 10.41 -8.85 0.70
CA LEU A 251 11.28 -9.31 1.81
C LEU A 251 10.83 -8.81 3.18
N ILE A 252 10.11 -7.70 3.25
CA ILE A 252 9.57 -7.18 4.50
C ILE A 252 8.66 -8.19 5.22
N TYR A 253 8.00 -9.09 4.49
CA TYR A 253 7.11 -10.10 5.08
C TYR A 253 7.87 -11.23 5.77
N VAL A 254 9.14 -11.46 5.42
CA VAL A 254 10.02 -12.38 6.15
C VAL A 254 10.24 -11.89 7.58
N HIS A 255 10.47 -10.58 7.75
CA HIS A 255 10.66 -9.97 9.07
C HIS A 255 9.36 -9.84 9.89
N LEU A 256 8.19 -9.97 9.24
CA LEU A 256 6.88 -9.83 9.89
C LEU A 256 6.29 -11.17 10.33
N ALA A 257 6.76 -12.28 9.78
CA ALA A 257 6.24 -13.62 10.03
C ALA A 257 6.85 -14.23 11.29
N ILE A 258 6.31 -13.88 12.44
CA ILE A 258 6.77 -14.35 13.76
C ILE A 258 6.59 -15.88 13.90
N GLN A 259 5.50 -16.44 13.36
CA GLN A 259 5.25 -17.89 13.45
C GLN A 259 6.34 -18.73 12.78
N ARG A 260 6.94 -18.27 11.68
CA ARG A 260 8.06 -18.97 11.04
C ARG A 260 9.35 -18.89 11.85
N LEU A 261 9.59 -17.79 12.54
CA LEU A 261 10.74 -17.68 13.44
C LEU A 261 10.60 -18.69 14.58
N ASN A 262 9.41 -18.80 15.17
CA ASN A 262 9.14 -19.75 16.26
C ASN A 262 9.11 -21.21 15.81
N ALA A 263 8.85 -21.48 14.53
CA ALA A 263 8.87 -22.82 13.95
C ALA A 263 10.26 -23.26 13.45
N THR A 264 11.24 -22.37 13.46
CA THR A 264 12.61 -22.68 13.07
C THR A 264 13.35 -23.24 14.29
N ALA A 265 13.77 -24.50 14.21
CA ALA A 265 14.58 -25.11 15.26
C ALA A 265 15.90 -24.33 15.43
N SER A 266 16.29 -24.11 16.67
CA SER A 266 17.60 -23.53 16.94
C SER A 266 18.69 -24.47 16.44
N PRO A 267 19.78 -23.97 15.84
CA PRO A 267 20.93 -24.82 15.56
C PRO A 267 21.43 -25.58 16.80
N LEU A 268 21.23 -25.01 17.98
CA LEU A 268 21.56 -25.65 19.23
C LEU A 268 20.73 -26.92 19.50
N ASP A 269 19.42 -26.88 19.13
CA ASP A 269 18.52 -28.03 19.31
C ASP A 269 18.84 -29.19 18.35
N LEU A 270 19.65 -28.92 17.31
CA LEU A 270 20.13 -29.94 16.36
C LEU A 270 21.46 -30.55 16.77
N LEU A 271 22.08 -30.07 17.85
CA LEU A 271 23.32 -30.61 18.37
C LEU A 271 22.98 -31.73 19.37
N ALA A 272 23.62 -32.87 19.21
CA ALA A 272 23.59 -33.96 20.24
C ALA A 272 24.55 -33.54 21.36
N LEU A 273 24.11 -32.67 22.24
CA LEU A 273 24.86 -32.30 23.45
C LEU A 273 24.33 -33.16 24.59
N ASP A 274 25.25 -33.74 25.35
CA ASP A 274 24.88 -34.41 26.62
C ASP A 274 24.41 -33.34 27.61
N ASP A 275 23.19 -33.48 28.12
CA ASP A 275 22.58 -32.58 29.12
C ASP A 275 23.25 -32.61 30.50
N LYS A 276 24.38 -33.29 30.64
CA LYS A 276 25.14 -33.33 31.89
C LYS A 276 26.00 -32.08 32.04
N PRO A 277 25.87 -31.34 33.15
CA PRO A 277 26.75 -30.24 33.44
C PRO A 277 28.21 -30.71 33.50
N PRO A 278 29.19 -29.97 32.97
CA PRO A 278 30.58 -30.31 33.02
C PRO A 278 31.05 -30.40 34.50
N GLY A 279 31.30 -31.62 35.01
CA GLY A 279 31.81 -31.85 36.35
C GLY A 279 31.12 -32.90 37.20
N GLU A 280 30.01 -33.45 36.80
CA GLU A 280 29.41 -34.64 37.47
C GLU A 280 29.91 -35.91 36.78
N LYS A 281 30.84 -36.62 37.48
CA LYS A 281 31.27 -38.01 37.18
C LYS A 281 30.26 -39.00 37.69
#